data_e7b50331fda27a0a9f5402fac15be328
#
_entry.id   e7b50331fda27a0a9f5402fac15be328
#
_cell.length_a   1.000
_cell.length_b   1.000
_cell.length_c   1.000
_cell.angle_alpha   90.00
_cell.angle_beta   90.00
_cell.angle_gamma   90.00
#
_symmetry.space_group_name_H-M   'P 1'
#
loop_
_entity.id
_entity.type
_entity.pdbx_description
1 polymer ?
#
loop_
_entity_poly.entity_id
_entity_poly.type
_entity_poly.pdbx_seq_one_letter_code
_entity_poly.pdbx_strand_id
1 'polypeptide(L)'
;MPARRAASPCRRGFIMLEVIAAMAVLVAALAAITPLFVRHTRLVADTRRERIALEELANQAERLGVVPVGDLDRHLAALALSPLAADCLPEARLTGTRSPSQLGEQVTLRLAWNSPGRQAQPLTFVTWVVPEQGRGEAR
;
A
#
# COMPACT_ATOMS: atom_id res chain seq x y z
N MET A 1 -20.27 -75.34 -35.45
CA MET A 1 -19.48 -74.89 -34.28
C MET A 1 -19.85 -73.44 -34.04
N PRO A 2 -20.51 -73.08 -32.92
CA PRO A 2 -20.88 -71.67 -32.63
C PRO A 2 -19.71 -70.96 -31.92
N ALA A 3 -19.32 -69.80 -32.49
CA ALA A 3 -18.29 -68.94 -31.91
C ALA A 3 -18.78 -68.30 -30.59
N ARG A 4 -18.07 -68.57 -29.48
CA ARG A 4 -18.27 -67.90 -28.18
C ARG A 4 -17.88 -66.44 -28.31
N ARG A 5 -18.89 -65.53 -28.22
CA ARG A 5 -18.66 -64.12 -27.98
C ARG A 5 -18.10 -63.95 -26.56
N ALA A 6 -16.85 -63.54 -26.47
CA ALA A 6 -16.27 -63.11 -25.21
C ALA A 6 -17.00 -61.86 -24.71
N ALA A 7 -17.65 -61.96 -23.56
CA ALA A 7 -18.24 -60.81 -22.87
C ALA A 7 -17.14 -59.89 -22.38
N SER A 8 -17.10 -58.66 -22.84
CA SER A 8 -16.20 -57.63 -22.39
C SER A 8 -16.49 -57.30 -20.93
N PRO A 9 -15.50 -57.39 -20.00
CA PRO A 9 -15.75 -57.10 -18.60
C PRO A 9 -15.96 -55.60 -18.38
N CYS A 10 -16.90 -55.35 -17.55
CA CYS A 10 -17.44 -54.12 -16.98
C CYS A 10 -16.42 -52.96 -16.81
N ARG A 11 -16.33 -52.01 -17.76
CA ARG A 11 -15.57 -50.74 -17.66
C ARG A 11 -16.26 -49.67 -16.85
N ARG A 12 -17.42 -49.89 -16.27
CA ARG A 12 -18.25 -48.86 -15.60
C ARG A 12 -17.69 -48.44 -14.23
N GLY A 13 -16.97 -49.27 -13.50
CA GLY A 13 -16.39 -48.90 -12.21
C GLY A 13 -15.13 -48.05 -12.30
N PHE A 14 -14.39 -48.16 -13.41
CA PHE A 14 -13.15 -47.41 -13.62
C PHE A 14 -13.42 -45.93 -13.90
N ILE A 15 -14.48 -45.60 -14.65
CA ILE A 15 -14.86 -44.22 -14.99
C ILE A 15 -15.24 -43.44 -13.73
N MET A 16 -15.93 -44.06 -12.78
CA MET A 16 -16.36 -43.39 -11.54
C MET A 16 -15.17 -43.06 -10.63
N LEU A 17 -14.20 -43.93 -10.52
CA LEU A 17 -12.98 -43.71 -9.75
C LEU A 17 -12.12 -42.59 -10.38
N GLU A 18 -12.04 -42.54 -11.70
CA GLU A 18 -11.31 -41.52 -12.44
C GLU A 18 -11.93 -40.13 -12.24
N VAL A 19 -13.27 -40.04 -12.28
CA VAL A 19 -13.99 -38.78 -11.99
C VAL A 19 -13.73 -38.33 -10.56
N ILE A 20 -13.79 -39.21 -9.58
CA ILE A 20 -13.51 -38.87 -8.17
C ILE A 20 -12.06 -38.40 -8.00
N ALA A 21 -11.11 -39.07 -8.63
CA ALA A 21 -9.70 -38.68 -8.59
C ALA A 21 -9.48 -37.31 -9.26
N ALA A 22 -10.08 -37.06 -10.42
CA ALA A 22 -10.01 -35.79 -11.10
C ALA A 22 -10.62 -34.65 -10.27
N MET A 23 -11.76 -34.88 -9.61
CA MET A 23 -12.39 -33.92 -8.71
C MET A 23 -11.52 -33.65 -7.49
N ALA A 24 -10.90 -34.67 -6.90
CA ALA A 24 -9.99 -34.49 -5.76
C ALA A 24 -8.77 -33.61 -6.14
N VAL A 25 -8.18 -33.87 -7.31
CA VAL A 25 -7.07 -33.03 -7.83
C VAL A 25 -7.51 -31.60 -8.08
N LEU A 26 -8.70 -31.39 -8.68
CA LEU A 26 -9.25 -30.06 -8.92
C LEU A 26 -9.48 -29.30 -7.61
N VAL A 27 -10.09 -29.92 -6.61
CA VAL A 27 -10.30 -29.31 -5.29
C VAL A 27 -8.98 -28.97 -4.62
N ALA A 28 -8.00 -29.88 -4.67
CA ALA A 28 -6.66 -29.62 -4.12
C ALA A 28 -5.97 -28.43 -4.83
N ALA A 29 -6.07 -28.35 -6.15
CA ALA A 29 -5.52 -27.24 -6.93
C ALA A 29 -6.19 -25.90 -6.57
N LEU A 30 -7.52 -25.87 -6.47
CA LEU A 30 -8.26 -24.68 -6.07
C LEU A 30 -7.91 -24.24 -4.64
N ALA A 31 -7.79 -25.18 -3.71
CA ALA A 31 -7.39 -24.91 -2.34
C ALA A 31 -5.97 -24.32 -2.23
N ALA A 32 -5.05 -24.73 -3.11
CA ALA A 32 -3.70 -24.19 -3.17
C ALA A 32 -3.64 -22.78 -3.79
N ILE A 33 -4.49 -22.49 -4.78
CA ILE A 33 -4.50 -21.19 -5.49
C ILE A 33 -5.21 -20.09 -4.69
N THR A 34 -6.26 -20.43 -3.95
CA THR A 34 -7.08 -19.45 -3.21
C THR A 34 -6.25 -18.55 -2.26
N PRO A 35 -5.36 -19.05 -1.40
CA PRO A 35 -4.56 -18.21 -0.51
C PRO A 35 -3.59 -17.30 -1.29
N LEU A 36 -3.13 -17.72 -2.46
CA LEU A 36 -2.28 -16.90 -3.31
C LEU A 36 -3.02 -15.69 -3.85
N PHE A 37 -4.27 -15.89 -4.28
CA PHE A 37 -5.15 -14.82 -4.76
C PHE A 37 -5.45 -13.79 -3.66
N VAL A 38 -5.76 -14.26 -2.45
CA VAL A 38 -6.00 -13.37 -1.28
C VAL A 38 -4.76 -12.57 -0.92
N ARG A 39 -3.58 -13.18 -0.97
CA ARG A 39 -2.30 -12.47 -0.75
C ARG A 39 -2.06 -11.41 -1.81
N HIS A 40 -2.29 -11.75 -3.07
CA HIS A 40 -2.07 -10.82 -4.18
C HIS A 40 -2.98 -9.59 -4.07
N THR A 41 -4.28 -9.77 -3.80
CA THR A 41 -5.20 -8.65 -3.64
C THR A 41 -4.84 -7.74 -2.47
N ARG A 42 -4.36 -8.30 -1.35
CA ARG A 42 -3.86 -7.52 -0.21
C ARG A 42 -2.61 -6.70 -0.59
N LEU A 43 -1.65 -7.30 -1.26
CA LEU A 43 -0.44 -6.60 -1.72
C LEU A 43 -0.77 -5.42 -2.65
N VAL A 44 -1.67 -5.62 -3.60
CA VAL A 44 -2.11 -4.54 -4.50
C VAL A 44 -2.78 -3.41 -3.72
N ALA A 45 -3.65 -3.74 -2.75
CA ALA A 45 -4.30 -2.74 -1.92
C ALA A 45 -3.30 -1.96 -1.05
N ASP A 46 -2.31 -2.64 -0.47
CA ASP A 46 -1.28 -2.00 0.36
C ASP A 46 -0.36 -1.10 -0.48
N THR A 47 0.05 -1.54 -1.67
CA THR A 47 0.84 -0.72 -2.60
C THR A 47 0.08 0.55 -3.01
N ARG A 48 -1.23 0.45 -3.25
CA ARG A 48 -2.06 1.62 -3.56
C ARG A 48 -2.12 2.61 -2.39
N ARG A 49 -2.28 2.11 -1.16
CA ARG A 49 -2.26 2.95 0.04
C ARG A 49 -0.92 3.66 0.24
N GLU A 50 0.18 2.94 0.04
CA GLU A 50 1.52 3.52 0.12
C GLU A 50 1.73 4.64 -0.90
N ARG A 51 1.25 4.45 -2.12
CA ARG A 51 1.33 5.47 -3.15
C ARG A 51 0.54 6.72 -2.77
N ILE A 52 -0.70 6.59 -2.29
CA ILE A 52 -1.51 7.70 -1.81
C ILE A 52 -0.81 8.43 -0.64
N ALA A 53 -0.22 7.68 0.28
CA ALA A 53 0.51 8.24 1.40
C ALA A 53 1.76 9.04 0.96
N LEU A 54 2.49 8.54 -0.03
CA LEU A 54 3.64 9.26 -0.62
C LEU A 54 3.21 10.53 -1.34
N GLU A 55 2.14 10.48 -2.15
CA GLU A 55 1.58 11.63 -2.84
C GLU A 55 1.09 12.69 -1.82
N GLU A 56 0.46 12.27 -0.72
CA GLU A 56 0.05 13.20 0.34
C GLU A 56 1.23 13.88 1.00
N LEU A 57 2.28 13.12 1.37
CA LEU A 57 3.50 13.69 1.97
C LEU A 57 4.21 14.65 1.01
N ALA A 58 4.29 14.33 -0.27
CA ALA A 58 4.87 15.20 -1.29
C ALA A 58 4.08 16.51 -1.42
N ASN A 59 2.74 16.44 -1.50
CA ASN A 59 1.87 17.61 -1.56
C ASN A 59 2.01 18.50 -0.32
N GLN A 60 2.12 17.91 0.87
CA GLN A 60 2.33 18.66 2.11
C GLN A 60 3.72 19.31 2.13
N ALA A 61 4.76 18.62 1.65
CA ALA A 61 6.10 19.17 1.55
C ALA A 61 6.17 20.34 0.58
N GLU A 62 5.51 20.27 -0.58
CA GLU A 62 5.40 21.39 -1.54
C GLU A 62 4.71 22.59 -0.92
N ARG A 63 3.60 22.38 -0.20
CA ARG A 63 2.90 23.47 0.51
C ARG A 63 3.77 24.14 1.56
N LEU A 64 4.54 23.35 2.31
CA LEU A 64 5.47 23.88 3.32
C LEU A 64 6.66 24.61 2.69
N GLY A 65 7.08 24.21 1.50
CA GLY A 65 8.18 24.84 0.78
C GLY A 65 7.94 26.30 0.39
N VAL A 66 6.68 26.74 0.32
CA VAL A 66 6.30 28.15 0.04
C VAL A 66 5.94 28.95 1.29
N VAL A 67 5.98 28.32 2.47
CA VAL A 67 5.65 28.98 3.75
C VAL A 67 6.89 29.71 4.28
N PRO A 68 6.77 30.97 4.70
CA PRO A 68 7.84 31.66 5.39
C PRO A 68 8.27 30.92 6.67
N VAL A 69 9.59 30.90 6.93
CA VAL A 69 10.15 30.18 8.07
C VAL A 69 9.50 30.55 9.42
N GLY A 70 9.09 31.82 9.58
CA GLY A 70 8.41 32.29 10.78
C GLY A 70 7.01 31.71 11.02
N ASP A 71 6.34 31.26 9.96
CA ASP A 71 4.99 30.70 10.03
C ASP A 71 4.95 29.18 10.03
N LEU A 72 6.11 28.52 9.90
CA LEU A 72 6.23 27.07 9.80
C LEU A 72 5.56 26.33 10.97
N ASP A 73 5.76 26.79 12.20
CA ASP A 73 5.20 26.14 13.39
C ASP A 73 3.68 26.17 13.40
N ARG A 74 3.09 27.30 12.94
CA ARG A 74 1.64 27.42 12.76
C ARG A 74 1.11 26.44 11.71
N HIS A 75 1.81 26.30 10.58
CA HIS A 75 1.42 25.41 9.51
C HIS A 75 1.61 23.94 9.90
N LEU A 76 2.67 23.61 10.64
CA LEU A 76 2.89 22.27 11.17
C LEU A 76 1.82 21.87 12.19
N ALA A 77 1.35 22.81 13.02
CA ALA A 77 0.27 22.54 13.95
C ALA A 77 -1.12 22.40 13.26
N ALA A 78 -1.26 23.01 12.07
CA ALA A 78 -2.49 22.97 11.27
C ALA A 78 -2.48 21.90 10.17
N LEU A 79 -1.51 20.97 10.18
CA LEU A 79 -1.44 19.89 9.19
C LEU A 79 -2.71 19.05 9.22
N ALA A 80 -3.35 18.94 8.07
CA ALA A 80 -4.53 18.12 7.86
C ALA A 80 -4.35 17.24 6.63
N LEU A 81 -4.88 16.03 6.70
CA LEU A 81 -4.93 15.13 5.55
C LEU A 81 -5.88 15.67 4.49
N SER A 82 -5.54 15.45 3.21
CA SER A 82 -6.50 15.66 2.14
C SER A 82 -7.70 14.71 2.29
N PRO A 83 -8.90 15.09 1.78
CA PRO A 83 -10.07 14.20 1.83
C PRO A 83 -9.79 12.82 1.24
N LEU A 84 -9.06 12.77 0.12
CA LEU A 84 -8.68 11.51 -0.53
C LEU A 84 -7.80 10.63 0.37
N ALA A 85 -6.80 11.22 1.03
CA ALA A 85 -5.92 10.48 1.94
C ALA A 85 -6.68 10.01 3.18
N ALA A 86 -7.57 10.82 3.73
CA ALA A 86 -8.40 10.47 4.87
C ALA A 86 -9.36 9.30 4.57
N ASP A 87 -9.94 9.26 3.38
CA ASP A 87 -10.84 8.18 2.94
C ASP A 87 -10.11 6.87 2.64
N CYS A 88 -8.88 6.95 2.10
CA CYS A 88 -8.13 5.79 1.64
C CYS A 88 -7.22 5.17 2.70
N LEU A 89 -6.79 5.96 3.69
CA LEU A 89 -5.86 5.55 4.75
C LEU A 89 -6.60 5.45 6.08
N PRO A 90 -6.96 4.26 6.55
CA PRO A 90 -7.72 4.10 7.78
C PRO A 90 -6.92 4.58 9.00
N GLU A 91 -7.56 5.37 9.86
CA GLU A 91 -6.96 5.93 11.08
C GLU A 91 -5.64 6.68 10.85
N ALA A 92 -5.52 7.34 9.71
CA ALA A 92 -4.29 8.04 9.34
C ALA A 92 -4.00 9.20 10.29
N ARG A 93 -2.71 9.34 10.63
CA ARG A 93 -2.18 10.44 11.44
C ARG A 93 -0.98 11.07 10.75
N LEU A 94 -1.11 12.33 10.41
CA LEU A 94 -0.05 13.14 9.86
C LEU A 94 0.56 14.00 10.96
N THR A 95 1.87 13.96 11.11
CA THR A 95 2.61 14.79 12.07
C THR A 95 3.81 15.41 11.37
N GLY A 96 4.15 16.63 11.77
CA GLY A 96 5.32 17.36 11.29
C GLY A 96 6.19 17.82 12.45
N THR A 97 7.49 17.70 12.29
CA THR A 97 8.49 18.23 13.24
C THR A 97 9.51 19.07 12.49
N ARG A 98 9.98 20.12 13.12
CA ARG A 98 10.99 21.02 12.61
C ARG A 98 12.28 20.86 13.40
N SER A 99 13.42 20.96 12.75
CA SER A 99 14.73 21.03 13.38
C SER A 99 15.67 21.96 12.58
N PRO A 100 16.49 22.78 13.26
CA PRO A 100 17.46 23.63 12.56
C PRO A 100 18.53 22.78 11.86
N SER A 101 18.92 23.18 10.65
CA SER A 101 19.96 22.54 9.86
C SER A 101 20.89 23.59 9.25
N GLN A 102 22.06 23.18 8.79
CA GLN A 102 23.02 24.07 8.09
C GLN A 102 22.46 24.60 6.75
N LEU A 103 21.52 23.86 6.15
CA LEU A 103 20.90 24.20 4.87
C LEU A 103 19.58 24.99 5.02
N GLY A 104 19.19 25.33 6.25
CA GLY A 104 17.91 25.94 6.56
C GLY A 104 17.12 25.13 7.60
N GLU A 105 15.82 25.29 7.62
CA GLU A 105 14.95 24.51 8.52
C GLU A 105 14.61 23.15 7.90
N GLN A 106 15.02 22.10 8.57
CA GLN A 106 14.64 20.74 8.18
C GLN A 106 13.26 20.42 8.74
N VAL A 107 12.35 20.05 7.87
CA VAL A 107 11.00 19.61 8.24
C VAL A 107 10.88 18.11 7.98
N THR A 108 10.49 17.37 9.00
CA THR A 108 10.23 15.94 8.92
C THR A 108 8.73 15.70 9.05
N LEU A 109 8.12 15.22 7.99
CA LEU A 109 6.71 14.80 7.95
C LEU A 109 6.63 13.30 8.20
N ARG A 110 5.69 12.88 9.02
CA ARG A 110 5.43 11.46 9.31
C ARG A 110 3.96 11.16 9.13
N LEU A 111 3.67 10.12 8.35
CA LEU A 111 2.33 9.63 8.10
C LEU A 111 2.23 8.17 8.55
N ALA A 112 1.40 7.94 9.55
CA ALA A 112 1.06 6.62 10.05
C ALA A 112 -0.39 6.31 9.69
N TRP A 113 -0.71 5.03 9.43
CA TRP A 113 -2.10 4.57 9.24
C TRP A 113 -2.25 3.13 9.71
N ASN A 114 -3.49 2.67 9.88
CA ASN A 114 -3.78 1.32 10.34
C ASN A 114 -3.53 0.30 9.21
N SER A 115 -2.26 -0.10 9.08
CA SER A 115 -1.78 -1.19 8.22
C SER A 115 -0.65 -1.92 8.95
N PRO A 116 -0.44 -3.22 8.69
CA PRO A 116 0.64 -3.97 9.31
C PRO A 116 1.99 -3.27 9.14
N GLY A 117 2.63 -2.97 10.26
CA GLY A 117 3.93 -2.28 10.31
C GLY A 117 3.88 -0.74 10.22
N ARG A 118 2.84 -0.11 9.65
CA ARG A 118 2.80 1.35 9.41
C ARG A 118 2.45 2.19 10.63
N GLN A 119 1.85 1.59 11.66
CA GLN A 119 1.68 2.26 12.96
C GLN A 119 3.00 2.35 13.72
N ALA A 120 3.81 1.29 13.69
CA ALA A 120 5.11 1.26 14.36
C ALA A 120 6.23 1.93 13.55
N GLN A 121 6.13 1.88 12.22
CA GLN A 121 7.09 2.46 11.27
C GLN A 121 6.36 3.39 10.29
N PRO A 122 6.04 4.63 10.73
CA PRO A 122 5.37 5.60 9.88
C PRO A 122 6.22 5.93 8.66
N LEU A 123 5.55 6.24 7.55
CA LEU A 123 6.21 6.75 6.37
C LEU A 123 6.77 8.14 6.69
N THR A 124 8.06 8.35 6.46
CA THR A 124 8.76 9.58 6.81
C THR A 124 9.25 10.26 5.55
N PHE A 125 8.98 11.56 5.45
CA PHE A 125 9.46 12.43 4.38
C PHE A 125 10.21 13.61 4.99
N VAL A 126 11.40 13.90 4.46
CA VAL A 126 12.24 15.00 4.95
C VAL A 126 12.38 16.04 3.84
N THR A 127 12.12 17.29 4.16
CA THR A 127 12.31 18.43 3.27
C THR A 127 13.03 19.56 3.99
N TRP A 128 13.58 20.49 3.22
CA TRP A 128 14.25 21.68 3.76
C TRP A 128 13.53 22.92 3.28
N VAL A 129 13.24 23.80 4.21
CA VAL A 129 12.70 25.15 3.93
C VAL A 129 13.85 26.12 4.10
N VAL A 130 14.29 26.67 2.99
CA VAL A 130 15.37 27.66 2.97
C VAL A 130 14.76 29.02 3.21
N PRO A 131 15.25 29.83 4.19
CA PRO A 131 14.81 31.21 4.34
C PRO A 131 15.09 31.96 3.03
N GLU A 132 14.12 32.73 2.55
CA GLU A 132 14.34 33.63 1.41
C GLU A 132 15.39 34.66 1.78
N GLN A 133 16.66 34.31 1.55
CA GLN A 133 17.75 35.30 1.65
C GLN A 133 17.65 36.22 0.43
N GLY A 134 17.10 37.42 0.67
CA GLY A 134 17.44 38.58 -0.15
C GLY A 134 17.09 38.53 -1.62
N ARG A 135 15.81 38.33 -1.97
CA ARG A 135 15.33 38.71 -3.32
C ARG A 135 15.22 40.21 -3.52
N GLY A 136 15.82 41.01 -2.58
CA GLY A 136 15.64 42.45 -2.46
C GLY A 136 16.84 43.34 -2.79
N GLU A 137 18.01 42.83 -3.17
CA GLU A 137 19.20 43.67 -3.46
C GLU A 137 19.83 43.38 -4.82
N ALA A 138 19.04 43.48 -5.88
CA ALA A 138 19.55 43.68 -7.22
C ALA A 138 18.80 44.85 -7.84
N ARG A 139 19.19 46.07 -7.40
CA ARG A 139 18.91 47.31 -8.12
C ARG A 139 20.19 48.05 -8.37
#